data_8b37b7b9d5792e2ff7636cf540f49a04
#
_entry.id   8b37b7b9d5792e2ff7636cf540f49a04
#
_cell.length_a   1.000
_cell.length_b   1.000
_cell.length_c   1.000
_cell.angle_alpha   90.00
_cell.angle_beta   90.00
_cell.angle_gamma   90.00
#
_symmetry.space_group_name_H-M   'P 1'
#
loop_
_entity.id
_entity.type
_entity.pdbx_description
1 polymer ?
#
loop_
_entity_poly.entity_id
_entity_poly.type
_entity_poly.pdbx_seq_one_letter_code
_entity_poly.pdbx_strand_id
1 'polypeptide(L)'
;LYQLHHLPTKEAGAPNFGNAFAGSDLIFFEAEMIELLKLYQKVVPADLLQEKFDFAAKTKWTKAPVWVLGELIPQNLIVSGGKLVNVKITDKAVSGDPAYDLAIAWTIFDEKSRKIFFASAEADQATIDRARMFALRQALRNYQSQDIDELIQSRDASTEILKDLNYSLGQDLY
;
A
#
# COMPACT_ATOMS: atom_id res chain seq x y z
N LEU A 1 -1.14 13.86 3.33
CA LEU A 1 -0.65 13.53 1.98
C LEU A 1 -1.07 14.56 0.94
N TYR A 2 -2.30 15.07 0.96
CA TYR A 2 -2.74 16.08 -0.02
C TYR A 2 -1.73 17.22 -0.20
N GLN A 3 -1.32 17.86 0.89
CA GLN A 3 -0.33 18.94 0.84
C GLN A 3 1.02 18.49 0.28
N LEU A 4 1.48 17.30 0.67
CA LEU A 4 2.73 16.71 0.18
C LEU A 4 2.71 16.50 -1.34
N HIS A 5 1.60 16.01 -1.87
CA HIS A 5 1.43 15.75 -3.31
C HIS A 5 1.36 17.04 -4.15
N HIS A 6 1.21 18.20 -3.53
CA HIS A 6 1.21 19.51 -4.20
C HIS A 6 2.55 20.25 -4.07
N LEU A 7 3.54 19.66 -3.40
CA LEU A 7 4.88 20.25 -3.32
C LEU A 7 5.67 20.03 -4.62
N PRO A 8 6.53 21.00 -4.99
CA PRO A 8 7.42 20.82 -6.14
C PRO A 8 8.34 19.61 -5.96
N THR A 9 8.46 18.77 -6.98
CA THR A 9 9.26 17.54 -6.96
C THR A 9 10.65 17.69 -7.60
N LYS A 10 11.06 18.91 -7.94
CA LYS A 10 12.31 19.17 -8.64
C LYS A 10 13.55 18.58 -7.98
N GLU A 11 13.54 18.50 -6.64
CA GLU A 11 14.65 17.97 -5.84
C GLU A 11 14.40 16.54 -5.36
N ALA A 12 13.25 15.97 -5.71
CA ALA A 12 12.93 14.60 -5.33
C ALA A 12 13.73 13.62 -6.17
N GLY A 13 14.31 12.62 -5.52
CA GLY A 13 14.95 11.49 -6.19
C GLY A 13 13.95 10.66 -7.00
N ALA A 14 14.48 9.75 -7.82
CA ALA A 14 13.69 8.76 -8.54
C ALA A 14 13.74 7.40 -7.82
N PRO A 15 12.78 6.48 -8.09
CA PRO A 15 12.85 5.11 -7.62
C PRO A 15 14.17 4.44 -8.02
N ASN A 16 14.84 3.83 -7.04
CA ASN A 16 16.10 3.11 -7.23
C ASN A 16 16.29 2.04 -6.15
N PHE A 17 17.36 1.28 -6.22
CA PHE A 17 17.66 0.21 -5.27
C PHE A 17 17.76 0.72 -3.81
N GLY A 18 18.37 1.87 -3.57
CA GLY A 18 18.57 2.43 -2.22
C GLY A 18 17.27 2.78 -1.52
N ASN A 19 16.21 3.16 -2.26
CA ASN A 19 14.88 3.46 -1.72
C ASN A 19 13.87 2.31 -1.98
N ALA A 20 14.36 1.11 -2.26
CA ALA A 20 13.55 -0.08 -2.54
C ALA A 20 12.52 0.14 -3.67
N PHE A 21 12.86 0.97 -4.67
CA PHE A 21 12.01 1.32 -5.79
C PHE A 21 10.65 1.94 -5.39
N ALA A 22 10.61 2.62 -4.23
CA ALA A 22 9.42 3.33 -3.78
C ALA A 22 8.89 4.28 -4.86
N GLY A 23 7.58 4.36 -5.03
CA GLY A 23 6.93 5.21 -6.03
C GLY A 23 7.01 4.72 -7.48
N SER A 24 7.59 3.54 -7.74
CA SER A 24 7.53 2.89 -9.05
C SER A 24 6.11 2.49 -9.43
N ASP A 25 5.85 2.30 -10.73
CA ASP A 25 4.61 1.72 -11.22
C ASP A 25 4.38 0.32 -10.59
N LEU A 26 3.13 -0.02 -10.31
CA LEU A 26 2.79 -1.29 -9.67
C LEU A 26 3.31 -2.51 -10.44
N ILE A 27 3.28 -2.46 -11.78
CA ILE A 27 3.76 -3.55 -12.64
C ILE A 27 5.24 -3.91 -12.40
N PHE A 28 6.04 -2.96 -11.91
CA PHE A 28 7.43 -3.21 -11.56
C PHE A 28 7.60 -4.34 -10.55
N PHE A 29 6.60 -4.53 -9.68
CA PHE A 29 6.62 -5.54 -8.61
C PHE A 29 5.90 -6.85 -8.97
N GLU A 30 5.54 -7.05 -10.24
CA GLU A 30 4.80 -8.23 -10.70
C GLU A 30 5.48 -9.56 -10.33
N ALA A 31 6.77 -9.68 -10.63
CA ALA A 31 7.51 -10.90 -10.34
C ALA A 31 7.54 -11.22 -8.83
N GLU A 32 7.74 -10.21 -7.99
CA GLU A 32 7.71 -10.38 -6.54
C GLU A 32 6.30 -10.77 -6.06
N MET A 33 5.26 -10.15 -6.61
CA MET A 33 3.88 -10.49 -6.23
C MET A 33 3.52 -11.94 -6.58
N ILE A 34 3.91 -12.41 -7.77
CA ILE A 34 3.72 -13.80 -8.18
C ILE A 34 4.38 -14.77 -7.17
N GLU A 35 5.62 -14.50 -6.79
CA GLU A 35 6.35 -15.33 -5.82
C GLU A 35 5.69 -15.30 -4.43
N LEU A 36 5.25 -14.13 -3.95
CA LEU A 36 4.56 -14.00 -2.67
C LEU A 36 3.22 -14.75 -2.66
N LEU A 37 2.42 -14.61 -3.72
CA LEU A 37 1.13 -15.31 -3.83
C LEU A 37 1.32 -16.83 -3.93
N LYS A 38 2.32 -17.29 -4.65
CA LYS A 38 2.69 -18.71 -4.69
C LYS A 38 3.11 -19.24 -3.32
N LEU A 39 3.93 -18.47 -2.59
CA LEU A 39 4.39 -18.84 -1.26
C LEU A 39 3.22 -19.00 -0.28
N TYR A 40 2.24 -18.10 -0.35
CA TYR A 40 1.12 -18.07 0.60
C TYR A 40 -0.22 -18.61 0.05
N GLN A 41 -0.21 -19.33 -1.07
CA GLN A 41 -1.42 -19.86 -1.73
C GLN A 41 -2.32 -20.75 -0.85
N LYS A 42 -1.80 -21.26 0.27
CA LYS A 42 -2.57 -22.06 1.23
C LYS A 42 -3.25 -21.23 2.32
N VAL A 43 -2.94 -19.94 2.40
CA VAL A 43 -3.43 -19.04 3.46
C VAL A 43 -4.15 -17.80 2.91
N VAL A 44 -4.01 -17.54 1.62
CA VAL A 44 -4.72 -16.46 0.92
C VAL A 44 -5.30 -16.99 -0.40
N PRO A 45 -6.39 -16.39 -0.92
CA PRO A 45 -6.96 -16.75 -2.23
C PRO A 45 -6.07 -16.23 -3.38
N ALA A 46 -4.96 -16.93 -3.64
CA ALA A 46 -3.90 -16.46 -4.53
C ALA A 46 -4.38 -16.12 -5.94
N ASP A 47 -5.26 -16.94 -6.53
CA ASP A 47 -5.78 -16.72 -7.89
C ASP A 47 -6.61 -15.44 -7.98
N LEU A 48 -7.49 -15.18 -7.01
CA LEU A 48 -8.26 -13.95 -6.92
C LEU A 48 -7.33 -12.74 -6.78
N LEU A 49 -6.36 -12.82 -5.88
CA LEU A 49 -5.44 -11.73 -5.61
C LEU A 49 -4.52 -11.44 -6.81
N GLN A 50 -4.11 -12.48 -7.55
CA GLN A 50 -3.37 -12.31 -8.80
C GLN A 50 -4.24 -11.59 -9.85
N GLU A 51 -5.50 -11.99 -10.03
CA GLU A 51 -6.44 -11.30 -10.93
C GLU A 51 -6.58 -9.82 -10.59
N LYS A 52 -6.73 -9.48 -9.29
CA LYS A 52 -6.85 -8.09 -8.84
C LYS A 52 -5.56 -7.30 -9.01
N PHE A 53 -4.41 -7.94 -8.81
CA PHE A 53 -3.11 -7.34 -9.09
C PHE A 53 -2.97 -7.04 -10.59
N ASP A 54 -3.25 -8.00 -11.47
CA ASP A 54 -3.14 -7.86 -12.91
C ASP A 54 -4.09 -6.75 -13.43
N PHE A 55 -5.29 -6.66 -12.86
CA PHE A 55 -6.22 -5.58 -13.17
C PHE A 55 -5.65 -4.20 -12.79
N ALA A 56 -5.17 -4.05 -11.56
CA ALA A 56 -4.62 -2.78 -11.07
C ALA A 56 -3.34 -2.38 -11.82
N ALA A 57 -2.48 -3.35 -12.15
CA ALA A 57 -1.21 -3.13 -12.83
C ALA A 57 -1.34 -2.71 -14.31
N LYS A 58 -2.54 -2.85 -14.92
CA LYS A 58 -2.84 -2.29 -16.25
C LYS A 58 -2.89 -0.77 -16.24
N THR A 59 -3.03 -0.16 -15.08
CA THR A 59 -3.05 1.30 -14.92
C THR A 59 -1.73 1.77 -14.32
N LYS A 60 -1.40 3.03 -14.58
CA LYS A 60 -0.26 3.71 -13.99
C LYS A 60 -0.59 5.15 -13.67
N TRP A 61 0.23 5.77 -12.85
CA TRP A 61 0.11 7.20 -12.61
C TRP A 61 0.51 7.98 -13.86
N THR A 62 -0.42 8.74 -14.45
CA THR A 62 -0.21 9.46 -15.73
C THR A 62 -0.06 10.97 -15.55
N LYS A 63 -0.29 11.46 -14.34
CA LYS A 63 -0.08 12.88 -13.98
C LYS A 63 1.39 13.11 -13.62
N ALA A 64 1.75 14.37 -13.35
CA ALA A 64 3.08 14.69 -12.85
C ALA A 64 3.41 13.84 -11.60
N PRO A 65 4.65 13.34 -11.47
CA PRO A 65 5.05 12.62 -10.26
C PRO A 65 4.88 13.49 -9.03
N VAL A 66 4.49 12.89 -7.91
CA VAL A 66 4.33 13.57 -6.64
C VAL A 66 5.37 13.09 -5.64
N TRP A 67 5.57 13.83 -4.55
CA TRP A 67 6.36 13.32 -3.44
C TRP A 67 5.71 12.09 -2.85
N VAL A 68 6.49 11.03 -2.72
CA VAL A 68 6.16 9.76 -2.07
C VAL A 68 7.14 9.58 -0.92
N LEU A 69 6.63 9.33 0.28
CA LEU A 69 7.48 9.14 1.48
C LEU A 69 8.26 7.81 1.43
N GLY A 70 7.72 6.84 0.70
CA GLY A 70 8.37 5.56 0.44
C GLY A 70 8.39 4.59 1.62
N GLU A 71 8.31 5.11 2.84
CA GLU A 71 8.27 4.33 4.08
C GLU A 71 7.19 4.90 5.02
N LEU A 72 5.99 5.08 4.49
CA LEU A 72 4.83 5.50 5.28
C LEU A 72 4.24 4.28 6.00
N ILE A 73 4.72 4.05 7.21
CA ILE A 73 4.32 2.95 8.11
C ILE A 73 3.83 3.53 9.44
N PRO A 74 3.03 2.79 10.23
CA PRO A 74 2.49 3.27 11.50
C PRO A 74 3.56 3.80 12.46
N GLN A 75 4.73 3.16 12.50
CA GLN A 75 5.87 3.54 13.36
C GLN A 75 6.47 4.91 13.01
N ASN A 76 6.21 5.41 11.80
CA ASN A 76 6.65 6.72 11.34
C ASN A 76 5.59 7.82 11.57
N LEU A 77 4.43 7.49 12.14
CA LEU A 77 3.38 8.42 12.49
C LEU A 77 3.47 8.80 13.96
N ILE A 78 3.64 10.09 14.25
CA ILE A 78 3.69 10.58 15.62
C ILE A 78 2.34 11.19 15.97
N VAL A 79 1.65 10.56 16.92
CA VAL A 79 0.31 10.95 17.38
C VAL A 79 0.41 11.47 18.80
N SER A 80 -0.23 12.61 19.07
CA SER A 80 -0.35 13.20 20.41
C SER A 80 -1.76 13.76 20.61
N GLY A 81 -2.37 13.44 21.75
CA GLY A 81 -3.75 13.86 22.04
C GLY A 81 -4.78 13.42 20.98
N GLY A 82 -4.59 12.24 20.39
CA GLY A 82 -5.47 11.72 19.34
C GLY A 82 -5.31 12.38 17.96
N LYS A 83 -4.30 13.20 17.77
CA LYS A 83 -4.02 13.90 16.51
C LYS A 83 -2.66 13.53 15.95
N LEU A 84 -2.57 13.36 14.63
CA LEU A 84 -1.30 13.25 13.95
C LEU A 84 -0.56 14.60 14.04
N VAL A 85 0.58 14.62 14.72
CA VAL A 85 1.38 15.83 14.92
C VAL A 85 2.64 15.86 14.07
N ASN A 86 3.13 14.69 13.65
CA ASN A 86 4.31 14.61 12.78
C ASN A 86 4.31 13.29 12.00
N VAL A 87 5.01 13.29 10.87
CA VAL A 87 5.36 12.10 10.09
C VAL A 87 6.87 12.08 9.93
N LYS A 88 7.51 11.02 10.39
CA LYS A 88 8.95 10.85 10.22
C LYS A 88 9.24 10.58 8.74
N ILE A 89 10.02 11.46 8.13
CA ILE A 89 10.51 11.31 6.75
C ILE A 89 11.86 10.61 6.80
N THR A 90 12.05 9.62 5.92
CA THR A 90 13.29 8.86 5.79
C THR A 90 13.97 9.17 4.46
N ASP A 91 15.14 8.59 4.24
CA ASP A 91 15.88 8.66 2.96
C ASP A 91 15.21 7.89 1.81
N LYS A 92 14.07 7.24 2.09
CA LYS A 92 13.25 6.56 1.06
C LYS A 92 12.34 7.51 0.27
N ALA A 93 12.22 8.78 0.70
CA ALA A 93 11.37 9.76 0.04
C ALA A 93 11.85 10.05 -1.40
N VAL A 94 10.92 9.96 -2.34
CA VAL A 94 11.18 10.09 -3.78
C VAL A 94 10.01 10.77 -4.50
N SER A 95 10.12 10.95 -5.81
CA SER A 95 8.96 11.28 -6.66
C SER A 95 8.43 10.04 -7.37
N GLY A 96 7.11 9.89 -7.45
CA GLY A 96 6.52 8.72 -8.10
C GLY A 96 5.00 8.66 -8.05
N ASP A 97 4.48 7.43 -8.05
CA ASP A 97 3.06 7.12 -7.95
C ASP A 97 2.58 7.27 -6.50
N PRO A 98 1.60 8.16 -6.23
CA PRO A 98 1.04 8.36 -4.88
C PRO A 98 0.39 7.10 -4.29
N ALA A 99 -0.02 6.16 -5.11
CA ALA A 99 -0.60 4.89 -4.66
C ALA A 99 0.32 4.14 -3.69
N TYR A 100 1.63 4.31 -3.81
CA TYR A 100 2.61 3.67 -2.93
C TYR A 100 2.42 4.06 -1.45
N ASP A 101 2.26 5.35 -1.16
CA ASP A 101 2.01 5.84 0.19
C ASP A 101 0.57 5.63 0.66
N LEU A 102 -0.40 5.69 -0.26
CA LEU A 102 -1.81 5.47 0.06
C LEU A 102 -2.08 4.04 0.55
N ALA A 103 -1.16 3.13 0.32
CA ALA A 103 -1.21 1.75 0.80
C ALA A 103 -1.36 1.63 2.33
N ILE A 104 -0.87 2.61 3.11
CA ILE A 104 -1.00 2.62 4.58
C ILE A 104 -2.46 2.54 5.04
N ALA A 105 -3.41 2.93 4.20
CA ALA A 105 -4.83 3.01 4.54
C ALA A 105 -5.41 1.68 5.05
N TRP A 106 -4.92 0.53 4.55
CA TRP A 106 -5.38 -0.78 5.01
C TRP A 106 -4.71 -1.26 6.30
N THR A 107 -3.67 -0.58 6.74
CA THR A 107 -2.97 -0.88 7.99
C THR A 107 -3.57 -0.11 9.18
N ILE A 108 -4.00 1.15 8.96
CA ILE A 108 -4.36 2.05 10.07
C ILE A 108 -5.83 2.47 10.11
N PHE A 109 -6.60 2.24 9.04
CA PHE A 109 -7.98 2.73 8.95
C PHE A 109 -8.98 1.59 8.75
N ASP A 110 -10.13 1.70 9.40
CA ASP A 110 -11.34 0.95 9.04
C ASP A 110 -11.90 1.41 7.69
N GLU A 111 -12.88 0.69 7.16
CA GLU A 111 -13.48 0.98 5.85
C GLU A 111 -13.99 2.42 5.72
N LYS A 112 -14.68 2.93 6.77
CA LYS A 112 -15.25 4.27 6.77
C LYS A 112 -14.16 5.34 6.73
N SER A 113 -13.12 5.18 7.55
CA SER A 113 -11.98 6.09 7.63
C SER A 113 -11.14 6.04 6.35
N ARG A 114 -10.98 4.87 5.72
CA ARG A 114 -10.32 4.73 4.42
C ARG A 114 -11.01 5.54 3.32
N LYS A 115 -12.35 5.49 3.26
CA LYS A 115 -13.12 6.29 2.29
C LYS A 115 -12.87 7.78 2.45
N ILE A 116 -12.84 8.27 3.69
CA ILE A 116 -12.54 9.68 3.99
C ILE A 116 -11.10 10.02 3.61
N PHE A 117 -10.15 9.15 3.93
CA PHE A 117 -8.73 9.33 3.61
C PHE A 117 -8.51 9.43 2.10
N PHE A 118 -9.07 8.51 1.30
CA PHE A 118 -8.93 8.54 -0.16
C PHE A 118 -9.59 9.77 -0.79
N ALA A 119 -10.77 10.16 -0.30
CA ALA A 119 -11.42 11.38 -0.74
C ALA A 119 -10.57 12.62 -0.42
N SER A 120 -9.98 12.70 0.77
CA SER A 120 -9.10 13.80 1.19
C SER A 120 -7.78 13.83 0.41
N ALA A 121 -7.31 12.71 -0.11
CA ALA A 121 -6.13 12.61 -0.96
C ALA A 121 -6.45 12.80 -2.46
N GLU A 122 -7.72 13.03 -2.81
CA GLU A 122 -8.21 13.13 -4.20
C GLU A 122 -7.82 11.91 -5.06
N ALA A 123 -7.80 10.72 -4.42
CA ALA A 123 -7.46 9.49 -5.10
C ALA A 123 -8.61 8.99 -5.97
N ASP A 124 -8.35 8.78 -7.26
CA ASP A 124 -9.28 8.10 -8.15
C ASP A 124 -9.27 6.58 -7.93
N GLN A 125 -10.25 5.88 -8.50
CA GLN A 125 -10.40 4.44 -8.30
C GLN A 125 -9.17 3.65 -8.76
N ALA A 126 -8.58 4.02 -9.89
CA ALA A 126 -7.38 3.35 -10.39
C ALA A 126 -6.18 3.49 -9.42
N THR A 127 -6.04 4.66 -8.79
CA THR A 127 -5.03 4.89 -7.75
C THR A 127 -5.32 4.08 -6.50
N ILE A 128 -6.59 3.98 -6.07
CA ILE A 128 -7.01 3.15 -4.93
C ILE A 128 -6.73 1.68 -5.21
N ASP A 129 -7.04 1.19 -6.40
CA ASP A 129 -6.79 -0.21 -6.77
C ASP A 129 -5.29 -0.55 -6.75
N ARG A 130 -4.44 0.34 -7.26
CA ARG A 130 -2.98 0.18 -7.15
C ARG A 130 -2.51 0.23 -5.69
N ALA A 131 -3.02 1.18 -4.90
CA ALA A 131 -2.68 1.32 -3.48
C ALA A 131 -3.04 0.06 -2.69
N ARG A 132 -4.19 -0.55 -2.98
CA ARG A 132 -4.61 -1.83 -2.36
C ARG A 132 -3.61 -2.94 -2.66
N MET A 133 -3.08 -3.02 -3.87
CA MET A 133 -2.11 -4.04 -4.25
C MET A 133 -0.71 -3.76 -3.66
N PHE A 134 -0.31 -2.50 -3.51
CA PHE A 134 0.88 -2.15 -2.73
C PHE A 134 0.74 -2.54 -1.26
N ALA A 135 -0.43 -2.32 -0.66
CA ALA A 135 -0.73 -2.75 0.71
C ALA A 135 -0.66 -4.28 0.85
N LEU A 136 -1.24 -5.02 -0.11
CA LEU A 136 -1.16 -6.48 -0.14
C LEU A 136 0.29 -6.97 -0.22
N ARG A 137 1.07 -6.40 -1.14
CA ARG A 137 2.48 -6.73 -1.28
C ARG A 137 3.24 -6.53 0.03
N GLN A 138 3.05 -5.39 0.68
CA GLN A 138 3.70 -5.09 1.96
C GLN A 138 3.27 -6.08 3.05
N ALA A 139 1.98 -6.38 3.14
CA ALA A 139 1.46 -7.34 4.10
C ALA A 139 2.04 -8.75 3.89
N LEU A 140 2.06 -9.25 2.65
CA LEU A 140 2.59 -10.59 2.35
C LEU A 140 4.11 -10.68 2.61
N ARG A 141 4.87 -9.62 2.35
CA ARG A 141 6.30 -9.57 2.71
C ARG A 141 6.53 -9.74 4.20
N ASN A 142 5.67 -9.14 5.01
CA ASN A 142 5.79 -9.15 6.47
C ASN A 142 5.20 -10.41 7.12
N TYR A 143 4.64 -11.35 6.37
CA TYR A 143 4.14 -12.63 6.91
C TYR A 143 5.24 -13.53 7.51
N GLN A 144 6.50 -13.25 7.21
CA GLN A 144 7.67 -13.92 7.79
C GLN A 144 8.38 -13.07 8.85
N SER A 145 7.81 -11.92 9.23
CA SER A 145 8.40 -11.08 10.27
C SER A 145 8.48 -11.85 11.59
N GLN A 146 9.60 -11.66 12.30
CA GLN A 146 9.77 -12.14 13.66
C GLN A 146 9.19 -11.16 14.70
N ASP A 147 8.86 -9.94 14.27
CA ASP A 147 8.12 -8.98 15.07
C ASP A 147 6.63 -9.36 15.05
N ILE A 148 6.10 -9.69 16.24
CA ILE A 148 4.71 -10.15 16.39
C ILE A 148 3.72 -9.06 16.04
N ASP A 149 4.01 -7.82 16.40
CA ASP A 149 3.12 -6.69 16.13
C ASP A 149 3.05 -6.42 14.62
N GLU A 150 4.18 -6.46 13.93
CA GLU A 150 4.23 -6.34 12.48
C GLU A 150 3.49 -7.49 11.79
N LEU A 151 3.63 -8.72 12.27
CA LEU A 151 2.92 -9.87 11.74
C LEU A 151 1.40 -9.74 11.92
N ILE A 152 0.94 -9.30 13.09
CA ILE A 152 -0.49 -9.07 13.36
C ILE A 152 -1.03 -7.98 12.44
N GLN A 153 -0.36 -6.83 12.36
CA GLN A 153 -0.75 -5.73 11.47
C GLN A 153 -0.87 -6.19 10.01
N SER A 154 0.05 -7.02 9.56
CA SER A 154 0.06 -7.52 8.18
C SER A 154 -1.09 -8.48 7.89
N ARG A 155 -1.45 -9.33 8.85
CA ARG A 155 -2.61 -10.22 8.73
C ARG A 155 -3.92 -9.45 8.77
N ASP A 156 -4.03 -8.45 9.62
CA ASP A 156 -5.19 -7.57 9.70
C ASP A 156 -5.35 -6.76 8.40
N ALA A 157 -4.28 -6.21 7.87
CA ALA A 157 -4.29 -5.50 6.59
C ALA A 157 -4.75 -6.41 5.43
N SER A 158 -4.26 -7.64 5.36
CA SER A 158 -4.70 -8.62 4.36
C SER A 158 -6.19 -8.95 4.49
N THR A 159 -6.68 -9.08 5.71
CA THR A 159 -8.11 -9.33 5.99
C THR A 159 -8.97 -8.15 5.52
N GLU A 160 -8.55 -6.93 5.80
CA GLU A 160 -9.25 -5.72 5.32
C GLU A 160 -9.23 -5.59 3.80
N ILE A 161 -8.12 -5.96 3.15
CA ILE A 161 -8.04 -6.00 1.69
C ILE A 161 -9.03 -7.02 1.11
N LEU A 162 -9.11 -8.22 1.69
CA LEU A 162 -10.06 -9.25 1.25
C LEU A 162 -11.51 -8.81 1.43
N LYS A 163 -11.84 -8.15 2.54
CA LYS A 163 -13.18 -7.56 2.77
C LYS A 163 -13.52 -6.52 1.69
N ASP A 164 -12.59 -5.63 1.36
CA ASP A 164 -12.76 -4.63 0.28
C ASP A 164 -13.02 -5.28 -1.09
N LEU A 165 -12.48 -6.47 -1.30
CA LEU A 165 -12.70 -7.27 -2.51
C LEU A 165 -13.95 -8.15 -2.44
N ASN A 166 -14.79 -7.99 -1.41
CA ASN A 166 -15.98 -8.81 -1.11
C ASN A 166 -15.67 -10.31 -0.99
N TYR A 167 -14.46 -10.66 -0.55
CA TYR A 167 -14.09 -12.04 -0.28
C TYR A 167 -14.40 -12.38 1.18
N SER A 168 -15.27 -13.37 1.40
CA SER A 168 -15.61 -13.87 2.73
C SER A 168 -14.74 -15.08 3.07
N LEU A 169 -13.86 -14.94 4.05
CA LEU A 169 -13.15 -16.07 4.63
C LEU A 169 -14.19 -17.02 5.27
N GLY A 170 -14.45 -18.17 4.65
CA GLY A 170 -15.36 -19.20 5.18
C GLY A 170 -16.50 -19.63 4.27
N GLN A 171 -16.63 -19.12 3.06
CA GLN A 171 -17.62 -19.64 2.08
C GLN A 171 -17.17 -20.92 1.38
N ASP A 172 -15.91 -21.29 1.42
CA ASP A 172 -15.34 -22.47 0.75
C ASP A 172 -15.15 -23.69 1.68
N LEU A 173 -15.79 -23.70 2.85
CA LEU A 173 -15.67 -24.83 3.81
C LEU A 173 -16.97 -25.64 3.96
N TYR A 174 -17.91 -25.53 3.00
CA TYR A 174 -19.09 -26.39 2.98
C TYR A 174 -19.36 -26.94 1.59
#